data_60e101f9a09ec75bdabc82b5e80b2c0c
#
_entry.id   60e101f9a09ec75bdabc82b5e80b2c0c
#
_cell.length_a   1.000
_cell.length_b   1.000
_cell.length_c   1.000
_cell.angle_alpha   90.00
_cell.angle_beta   90.00
_cell.angle_gamma   90.00
#
_symmetry.space_group_name_H-M   'P 1'
#
loop_
_entity.id
_entity.type
_entity.pdbx_description
1 polymer ?
#
loop_
_entity_poly.entity_id
_entity_poly.type
_entity_poly.pdbx_seq_one_letter_code
_entity_poly.pdbx_strand_id
1 'polypeptide(L)'
;MKSETRFQILVSVAALGMSMLTGYAASQTPSNTLASPDSFASISDTGTRSAAMFTELGKVLTNPRCTNCHPAGDRPHQTDASRLHQPPVARGPDGHGTETMRCSICHGNANFDPGRMPGHPEWHLAPREMAWEGKSIAEICAQITDPARNGGRKVEDLIHHIGEDTLVGWAWHPGYGRSPAPGTQKEAGALVEAWVKTGAACPAK
;
A
#
# COMPACT_ATOMS: atom_id res chain seq x y z
N MET A 1 -9.51 -26.13 90.02
CA MET A 1 -9.94 -26.65 88.69
C MET A 1 -10.46 -25.47 87.93
N LYS A 2 -9.61 -24.96 86.98
CA LYS A 2 -9.95 -23.82 86.10
C LYS A 2 -10.22 -24.35 84.70
N SER A 3 -11.43 -24.15 84.23
CA SER A 3 -11.89 -24.45 82.90
C SER A 3 -11.46 -23.31 81.94
N GLU A 4 -10.62 -23.59 80.99
CA GLU A 4 -10.29 -22.65 79.90
C GLU A 4 -11.17 -22.90 78.71
N THR A 5 -12.05 -21.94 78.40
CA THR A 5 -12.90 -21.93 77.23
C THR A 5 -12.12 -21.32 76.09
N ARG A 6 -11.72 -22.16 75.08
CA ARG A 6 -11.09 -21.67 73.83
C ARG A 6 -12.16 -21.15 72.84
N PHE A 7 -12.04 -19.90 72.57
CA PHE A 7 -12.84 -19.22 71.52
C PHE A 7 -12.17 -19.38 70.17
N GLN A 8 -12.77 -20.15 69.25
CA GLN A 8 -12.29 -20.28 67.91
C GLN A 8 -12.92 -19.22 67.02
N ILE A 9 -12.13 -18.29 66.51
CA ILE A 9 -12.52 -17.29 65.53
C ILE A 9 -12.36 -17.92 64.14
N LEU A 10 -13.48 -18.17 63.44
CA LEU A 10 -13.53 -18.53 62.06
C LEU A 10 -13.36 -17.26 61.20
N VAL A 11 -12.20 -17.10 60.56
CA VAL A 11 -11.96 -16.07 59.55
C VAL A 11 -12.34 -16.65 58.19
N SER A 12 -13.50 -16.20 57.68
CA SER A 12 -13.90 -16.52 56.29
C SER A 12 -13.21 -15.56 55.35
N VAL A 13 -12.25 -16.05 54.60
CA VAL A 13 -11.62 -15.33 53.50
C VAL A 13 -12.46 -15.51 52.23
N ALA A 14 -13.22 -14.51 51.87
CA ALA A 14 -13.91 -14.44 50.58
C ALA A 14 -12.89 -14.02 49.52
N ALA A 15 -12.42 -14.96 48.68
CA ALA A 15 -11.60 -14.67 47.53
C ALA A 15 -12.50 -14.16 46.38
N LEU A 16 -12.53 -12.85 46.17
CA LEU A 16 -13.06 -12.27 44.92
C LEU A 16 -12.10 -12.58 43.78
N GLY A 17 -12.43 -13.58 42.97
CA GLY A 17 -11.76 -13.84 41.72
C GLY A 17 -12.13 -12.80 40.68
N MET A 18 -11.27 -11.80 40.48
CA MET A 18 -11.39 -10.82 39.40
C MET A 18 -10.78 -11.44 38.14
N SER A 19 -11.61 -12.07 37.29
CA SER A 19 -11.19 -12.57 35.98
C SER A 19 -10.92 -11.39 35.05
N MET A 20 -9.66 -11.01 34.90
CA MET A 20 -9.22 -10.11 33.84
C MET A 20 -9.29 -10.86 32.49
N LEU A 21 -10.33 -10.57 31.73
CA LEU A 21 -10.39 -10.90 30.30
C LEU A 21 -9.41 -9.97 29.59
N THR A 22 -8.17 -10.41 29.45
CA THR A 22 -7.20 -9.80 28.54
C THR A 22 -7.63 -10.15 27.11
N GLY A 23 -8.39 -9.23 26.50
CA GLY A 23 -8.67 -9.29 25.06
C GLY A 23 -7.35 -9.17 24.31
N TYR A 24 -6.82 -10.27 23.81
CA TYR A 24 -5.75 -10.26 22.80
C TYR A 24 -6.36 -9.66 21.54
N ALA A 25 -6.09 -8.39 21.27
CA ALA A 25 -6.27 -7.85 19.93
C ALA A 25 -5.31 -8.59 19.01
N ALA A 26 -5.84 -9.54 18.24
CA ALA A 26 -5.08 -10.18 17.18
C ALA A 26 -4.62 -9.08 16.22
N SER A 27 -3.33 -8.77 16.23
CA SER A 27 -2.70 -7.93 15.22
C SER A 27 -2.89 -8.65 13.88
N GLN A 28 -3.84 -8.19 13.07
CA GLN A 28 -4.05 -8.72 11.75
C GLN A 28 -2.82 -8.33 10.92
N THR A 29 -2.00 -9.31 10.59
CA THR A 29 -0.97 -9.14 9.56
C THR A 29 -1.68 -8.65 8.30
N PRO A 30 -1.21 -7.57 7.65
CA PRO A 30 -1.85 -7.09 6.43
C PRO A 30 -1.96 -8.25 5.44
N SER A 31 -3.17 -8.53 4.97
CA SER A 31 -3.42 -9.57 3.98
C SER A 31 -2.63 -9.22 2.72
N ASN A 32 -1.73 -10.11 2.29
CA ASN A 32 -0.97 -9.95 1.04
C ASN A 32 -1.82 -10.28 -0.20
N THR A 33 -3.15 -10.35 -0.05
CA THR A 33 -4.11 -10.66 -1.10
C THR A 33 -5.04 -9.47 -1.35
N LEU A 34 -5.59 -9.40 -2.55
CA LEU A 34 -6.64 -8.47 -2.92
C LEU A 34 -7.99 -9.19 -2.96
N ALA A 35 -9.02 -8.53 -2.44
CA ALA A 35 -10.39 -8.97 -2.62
C ALA A 35 -10.81 -8.80 -4.08
N SER A 36 -11.50 -9.79 -4.65
CA SER A 36 -12.02 -9.68 -6.01
C SER A 36 -13.16 -8.65 -6.09
N PRO A 37 -13.44 -8.06 -7.28
CA PRO A 37 -14.57 -7.15 -7.45
C PRO A 37 -15.91 -7.74 -6.99
N ASP A 38 -16.12 -9.03 -7.15
CA ASP A 38 -17.35 -9.72 -6.73
C ASP A 38 -17.56 -9.71 -5.21
N SER A 39 -16.49 -9.58 -4.44
CA SER A 39 -16.57 -9.46 -2.97
C SER A 39 -17.36 -8.23 -2.52
N PHE A 40 -17.53 -7.23 -3.38
CA PHE A 40 -18.25 -5.99 -3.11
C PHE A 40 -19.69 -6.00 -3.64
N ALA A 41 -20.16 -7.09 -4.27
CA ALA A 41 -21.47 -7.17 -4.90
C ALA A 41 -22.65 -6.97 -3.92
N SER A 42 -22.47 -7.29 -2.64
CA SER A 42 -23.49 -7.08 -1.60
C SER A 42 -23.73 -5.61 -1.25
N ILE A 43 -22.85 -4.69 -1.64
CA ILE A 43 -23.02 -3.26 -1.44
C ILE A 43 -23.95 -2.73 -2.53
N SER A 44 -25.21 -2.43 -2.18
CA SER A 44 -26.26 -2.05 -3.14
C SER A 44 -26.03 -0.68 -3.77
N ASP A 45 -25.58 0.30 -2.97
CA ASP A 45 -25.26 1.64 -3.48
C ASP A 45 -23.99 1.61 -4.33
N THR A 46 -24.11 2.00 -5.59
CA THR A 46 -23.03 1.92 -6.59
C THR A 46 -21.84 2.80 -6.23
N GLY A 47 -22.09 4.00 -5.71
CA GLY A 47 -21.01 4.92 -5.30
C GLY A 47 -20.21 4.38 -4.11
N THR A 48 -20.90 3.88 -3.10
CA THR A 48 -20.29 3.24 -1.93
C THR A 48 -19.50 2.01 -2.34
N ARG A 49 -20.04 1.18 -3.24
CA ARG A 49 -19.36 0.01 -3.78
C ARG A 49 -18.09 0.38 -4.55
N SER A 50 -18.17 1.41 -5.40
CA SER A 50 -17.02 1.95 -6.13
C SER A 50 -15.92 2.42 -5.17
N ALA A 51 -16.27 3.24 -4.19
CA ALA A 51 -15.32 3.73 -3.18
C ALA A 51 -14.70 2.59 -2.34
N ALA A 52 -15.45 1.54 -2.04
CA ALA A 52 -14.94 0.36 -1.32
C ALA A 52 -13.90 -0.40 -2.16
N MET A 53 -14.12 -0.57 -3.46
CA MET A 53 -13.12 -1.18 -4.37
C MET A 53 -11.85 -0.34 -4.45
N PHE A 54 -11.97 0.99 -4.49
CA PHE A 54 -10.81 1.86 -4.45
C PHE A 54 -10.05 1.78 -3.11
N THR A 55 -10.77 1.65 -2.01
CA THR A 55 -10.16 1.43 -0.70
C THR A 55 -9.35 0.14 -0.66
N GLU A 56 -9.85 -0.92 -1.27
CA GLU A 56 -9.11 -2.19 -1.42
C GLU A 56 -7.85 -2.00 -2.28
N LEU A 57 -7.97 -1.32 -3.41
CA LEU A 57 -6.83 -0.96 -4.27
C LEU A 57 -5.78 -0.14 -3.50
N GLY A 58 -6.19 0.60 -2.49
CA GLY A 58 -5.31 1.34 -1.59
C GLY A 58 -4.19 0.50 -0.98
N LYS A 59 -4.39 -0.80 -0.76
CA LYS A 59 -3.34 -1.72 -0.31
C LYS A 59 -2.14 -1.75 -1.26
N VAL A 60 -2.40 -1.61 -2.56
CA VAL A 60 -1.37 -1.54 -3.61
C VAL A 60 -0.80 -0.13 -3.68
N LEU A 61 -1.64 0.89 -3.79
CA LEU A 61 -1.21 2.27 -4.04
C LEU A 61 -0.37 2.87 -2.90
N THR A 62 -0.59 2.40 -1.66
CA THR A 62 0.23 2.81 -0.50
C THR A 62 1.39 1.87 -0.19
N ASN A 63 1.53 0.79 -0.97
CA ASN A 63 2.66 -0.13 -0.80
C ASN A 63 3.98 0.55 -1.20
N PRO A 64 5.13 0.22 -0.56
CA PRO A 64 6.45 0.74 -0.94
C PRO A 64 6.79 0.53 -2.42
N ARG A 65 6.23 -0.51 -3.08
CA ARG A 65 6.45 -0.74 -4.53
C ARG A 65 5.89 0.39 -5.39
N CYS A 66 4.87 1.09 -4.91
CA CYS A 66 4.28 2.25 -5.58
C CYS A 66 4.86 3.56 -5.01
N THR A 67 4.80 3.75 -3.69
CA THR A 67 5.19 5.02 -3.07
C THR A 67 6.67 5.36 -3.22
N ASN A 68 7.57 4.38 -3.36
CA ASN A 68 8.99 4.62 -3.61
C ASN A 68 9.25 5.34 -4.95
N CYS A 69 8.40 5.10 -5.97
CA CYS A 69 8.46 5.79 -7.27
C CYS A 69 7.55 7.02 -7.33
N HIS A 70 6.64 7.18 -6.35
CA HIS A 70 5.74 8.32 -6.20
C HIS A 70 6.09 9.18 -4.96
N PRO A 71 7.38 9.60 -4.77
CA PRO A 71 7.80 10.36 -3.60
C PRO A 71 7.25 11.78 -3.61
N ALA A 72 7.08 12.37 -2.41
CA ALA A 72 6.66 13.76 -2.27
C ALA A 72 7.73 14.76 -2.76
N GLY A 73 9.01 14.37 -2.64
CA GLY A 73 10.15 15.15 -3.08
C GLY A 73 10.76 14.68 -4.41
N ASP A 74 11.95 15.18 -4.71
CA ASP A 74 12.71 14.79 -5.91
C ASP A 74 13.52 13.51 -5.74
N ARG A 75 13.71 13.08 -4.51
CA ARG A 75 14.51 11.92 -4.22
C ARG A 75 13.63 10.68 -4.14
N PRO A 76 13.92 9.60 -4.92
CA PRO A 76 13.19 8.35 -4.80
C PRO A 76 13.44 7.68 -3.46
N HIS A 77 12.55 6.77 -3.10
CA HIS A 77 12.79 5.86 -2.00
C HIS A 77 13.18 4.46 -2.51
N GLN A 78 13.70 3.63 -1.60
CA GLN A 78 14.10 2.26 -1.90
C GLN A 78 13.77 1.34 -0.72
N THR A 79 13.76 0.04 -0.97
CA THR A 79 13.47 -1.03 0.00
C THR A 79 12.02 -1.07 0.47
N ASP A 80 11.67 -2.12 1.22
CA ASP A 80 10.34 -2.27 1.82
C ASP A 80 10.11 -1.28 2.97
N ALA A 81 11.19 -0.69 3.50
CA ALA A 81 11.12 0.33 4.54
C ALA A 81 11.08 1.75 4.00
N SER A 82 10.89 1.95 2.70
CA SER A 82 10.83 3.26 2.03
C SER A 82 11.95 4.21 2.44
N ARG A 83 13.18 3.70 2.53
CA ARG A 83 14.35 4.53 2.84
C ARG A 83 14.70 5.42 1.66
N LEU A 84 15.22 6.59 1.93
CA LEU A 84 15.75 7.45 0.88
C LEU A 84 16.81 6.71 0.06
N HIS A 85 16.75 6.86 -1.25
CA HIS A 85 17.63 6.18 -2.19
C HIS A 85 19.12 6.47 -1.91
N GLN A 86 19.93 5.43 -1.94
CA GLN A 86 21.39 5.50 -1.84
C GLN A 86 22.01 4.81 -3.07
N PRO A 87 22.95 5.47 -3.76
CA PRO A 87 23.46 6.84 -3.51
C PRO A 87 22.37 7.90 -3.68
N PRO A 88 22.61 9.15 -3.19
CA PRO A 88 21.67 10.25 -3.42
C PRO A 88 21.52 10.53 -4.90
N VAL A 89 20.29 10.44 -5.40
CA VAL A 89 19.90 10.78 -6.77
C VAL A 89 18.67 11.67 -6.75
N ALA A 90 18.41 12.39 -7.82
CA ALA A 90 17.23 13.24 -7.95
C ALA A 90 16.43 12.86 -9.20
N ARG A 91 15.12 13.20 -9.18
CA ARG A 91 14.15 12.95 -10.24
C ARG A 91 14.62 13.43 -11.61
N GLY A 92 15.26 14.62 -11.66
CA GLY A 92 15.51 15.30 -12.93
C GLY A 92 14.23 15.84 -13.59
N PRO A 93 14.35 16.47 -14.75
CA PRO A 93 13.22 17.12 -15.41
C PRO A 93 12.18 16.15 -15.98
N ASP A 94 12.60 14.96 -16.33
CA ASP A 94 11.80 13.95 -17.03
C ASP A 94 11.54 12.67 -16.20
N GLY A 95 11.91 12.64 -14.92
CA GLY A 95 11.78 11.48 -14.05
C GLY A 95 12.90 10.46 -14.17
N HIS A 96 13.78 10.57 -15.16
CA HIS A 96 14.86 9.60 -15.45
C HIS A 96 16.20 9.93 -14.80
N GLY A 97 16.19 10.85 -13.80
CA GLY A 97 17.41 11.32 -13.15
C GLY A 97 17.98 12.61 -13.77
N THR A 98 19.03 13.15 -13.16
CA THR A 98 19.73 14.33 -13.70
C THR A 98 20.62 13.93 -14.88
N GLU A 99 21.07 14.91 -15.68
CA GLU A 99 21.97 14.67 -16.81
C GLU A 99 23.24 13.90 -16.43
N THR A 100 23.79 14.19 -15.25
CA THR A 100 25.02 13.58 -14.74
C THR A 100 24.78 12.29 -13.93
N MET A 101 23.53 11.98 -13.58
CA MET A 101 23.15 10.82 -12.77
C MET A 101 21.80 10.26 -13.23
N ARG A 102 21.80 9.72 -14.45
CA ARG A 102 20.60 9.05 -15.02
C ARG A 102 20.34 7.74 -14.29
N CYS A 103 19.07 7.41 -14.09
CA CYS A 103 18.65 6.14 -13.48
C CYS A 103 19.26 4.93 -14.20
N SER A 104 19.33 4.97 -15.53
CA SER A 104 19.87 3.91 -16.37
C SER A 104 21.38 3.63 -16.22
N ILE A 105 22.13 4.50 -15.53
CA ILE A 105 23.55 4.23 -15.21
C ILE A 105 23.67 3.02 -14.28
N CYS A 106 22.71 2.83 -13.37
CA CYS A 106 22.71 1.72 -12.42
C CYS A 106 21.57 0.73 -12.66
N HIS A 107 20.41 1.19 -13.13
CA HIS A 107 19.24 0.35 -13.38
C HIS A 107 19.22 -0.09 -14.85
N GLY A 108 19.51 -1.37 -15.08
CA GLY A 108 19.46 -1.97 -16.42
C GLY A 108 18.03 -2.30 -16.86
N ASN A 109 17.93 -2.99 -18.01
CA ASN A 109 16.65 -3.35 -18.62
C ASN A 109 15.89 -4.47 -17.87
N ALA A 110 16.51 -5.09 -16.87
CA ALA A 110 15.92 -6.14 -16.03
C ALA A 110 16.56 -6.12 -14.64
N ASN A 111 15.92 -6.78 -13.68
CA ASN A 111 16.50 -7.00 -12.35
C ASN A 111 17.85 -7.74 -12.47
N PHE A 112 18.85 -7.27 -11.75
CA PHE A 112 20.13 -7.94 -11.56
C PHE A 112 20.22 -8.45 -10.11
N ASP A 113 19.68 -9.63 -9.86
CA ASP A 113 19.53 -10.21 -8.53
C ASP A 113 20.83 -10.41 -7.77
N PRO A 114 21.99 -10.80 -8.39
CA PRO A 114 23.27 -10.90 -7.67
C PRO A 114 23.70 -9.57 -7.04
N GLY A 115 23.42 -8.45 -7.69
CA GLY A 115 23.68 -7.09 -7.18
C GLY A 115 22.50 -6.46 -6.44
N ARG A 116 21.38 -7.16 -6.31
CA ARG A 116 20.12 -6.63 -5.76
C ARG A 116 19.68 -5.33 -6.41
N MET A 117 20.04 -5.14 -7.69
CA MET A 117 19.72 -3.94 -8.46
C MET A 117 18.40 -4.16 -9.19
N PRO A 118 17.37 -3.35 -8.95
CA PRO A 118 16.15 -3.42 -9.76
C PRO A 118 16.39 -2.84 -11.15
N GLY A 119 15.63 -3.28 -12.12
CA GLY A 119 15.74 -2.75 -13.47
C GLY A 119 14.48 -2.99 -14.30
N HIS A 120 14.29 -2.08 -15.25
CA HIS A 120 13.25 -2.12 -16.26
C HIS A 120 13.68 -1.17 -17.41
N PRO A 121 13.38 -1.41 -18.68
CA PRO A 121 13.77 -0.51 -19.78
C PRO A 121 13.33 0.94 -19.57
N GLU A 122 12.12 1.13 -19.03
CA GLU A 122 11.53 2.45 -18.75
C GLU A 122 11.68 2.87 -17.26
N TRP A 123 12.81 2.57 -16.62
CA TRP A 123 13.01 2.87 -15.19
C TRP A 123 13.04 4.36 -14.91
N HIS A 124 11.96 4.90 -14.32
CA HIS A 124 11.84 6.33 -13.99
C HIS A 124 10.90 6.57 -12.80
N LEU A 125 10.90 7.80 -12.29
CA LEU A 125 9.94 8.26 -11.28
C LEU A 125 8.67 8.79 -11.93
N ALA A 126 7.56 8.62 -11.27
CA ALA A 126 6.31 9.29 -11.63
C ALA A 126 6.48 10.82 -11.61
N PRO A 127 5.68 11.58 -12.37
CA PRO A 127 5.69 13.04 -12.30
C PRO A 127 5.49 13.55 -10.87
N ARG A 128 6.03 14.72 -10.55
CA ARG A 128 5.93 15.30 -9.20
C ARG A 128 4.49 15.48 -8.73
N GLU A 129 3.61 15.82 -9.65
CA GLU A 129 2.17 16.00 -9.41
C GLU A 129 1.50 14.70 -8.96
N MET A 130 2.13 13.56 -9.26
CA MET A 130 1.69 12.21 -8.88
C MET A 130 2.37 11.69 -7.60
N ALA A 131 2.75 12.57 -6.68
CA ALA A 131 3.28 12.17 -5.37
C ALA A 131 2.19 11.50 -4.52
N TRP A 132 2.48 10.31 -3.97
CA TRP A 132 1.57 9.54 -3.10
C TRP A 132 2.10 9.38 -1.68
N GLU A 133 3.40 9.57 -1.48
CA GLU A 133 4.02 9.52 -0.17
C GLU A 133 3.27 10.43 0.84
N GLY A 134 2.85 9.84 1.95
CA GLY A 134 2.14 10.54 3.03
C GLY A 134 0.69 10.92 2.72
N LYS A 135 0.13 10.52 1.57
CA LYS A 135 -1.27 10.79 1.22
C LYS A 135 -2.20 9.68 1.69
N SER A 136 -3.40 10.09 2.09
CA SER A 136 -4.50 9.17 2.32
C SER A 136 -5.01 8.57 1.00
N ILE A 137 -5.73 7.45 1.09
CA ILE A 137 -6.34 6.80 -0.07
C ILE A 137 -7.31 7.75 -0.79
N ALA A 138 -8.07 8.56 -0.04
CA ALA A 138 -8.97 9.55 -0.61
C ALA A 138 -8.21 10.63 -1.41
N GLU A 139 -7.05 11.08 -0.91
CA GLU A 139 -6.21 12.06 -1.61
C GLU A 139 -5.56 11.48 -2.86
N ILE A 140 -5.11 10.21 -2.81
CA ILE A 140 -4.58 9.50 -3.97
C ILE A 140 -5.70 9.36 -5.03
N CYS A 141 -6.91 8.95 -4.62
CA CYS A 141 -8.05 8.83 -5.52
C CYS A 141 -8.36 10.16 -6.23
N ALA A 142 -8.50 11.24 -5.46
CA ALA A 142 -8.76 12.58 -6.02
C ALA A 142 -7.64 13.05 -6.95
N GLN A 143 -6.41 12.59 -6.75
CA GLN A 143 -5.28 12.93 -7.61
C GLN A 143 -5.30 12.15 -8.92
N ILE A 144 -5.49 10.84 -8.89
CA ILE A 144 -5.44 10.01 -10.10
C ILE A 144 -6.67 10.19 -11.00
N THR A 145 -7.77 10.73 -10.46
CA THR A 145 -8.97 11.09 -11.23
C THR A 145 -8.93 12.51 -11.79
N ASP A 146 -7.92 13.30 -11.45
CA ASP A 146 -7.73 14.68 -11.94
C ASP A 146 -6.71 14.69 -13.09
N PRO A 147 -7.13 14.92 -14.36
CA PRO A 147 -6.22 14.96 -15.50
C PRO A 147 -5.09 15.99 -15.38
N ALA A 148 -5.31 17.08 -14.65
CA ALA A 148 -4.27 18.10 -14.42
C ALA A 148 -3.14 17.58 -13.50
N ARG A 149 -3.37 16.48 -12.79
CA ARG A 149 -2.47 15.93 -11.77
C ARG A 149 -2.04 14.49 -12.02
N ASN A 150 -2.55 13.84 -13.07
CA ASN A 150 -2.26 12.44 -13.38
C ASN A 150 -1.52 12.26 -14.72
N GLY A 151 -0.93 13.33 -15.25
CA GLY A 151 -0.26 13.31 -16.55
C GLY A 151 -1.21 13.33 -17.75
N GLY A 152 -2.41 13.91 -17.59
CA GLY A 152 -3.40 14.05 -18.65
C GLY A 152 -4.19 12.77 -18.97
N ARG A 153 -4.09 11.73 -18.14
CA ARG A 153 -4.79 10.47 -18.36
C ARG A 153 -6.28 10.60 -18.07
N LYS A 154 -7.09 9.94 -18.88
CA LYS A 154 -8.48 9.66 -18.54
C LYS A 154 -8.54 8.54 -17.50
N VAL A 155 -9.63 8.48 -16.75
CA VAL A 155 -9.79 7.45 -15.72
C VAL A 155 -9.78 6.03 -16.31
N GLU A 156 -10.26 5.87 -17.54
CA GLU A 156 -10.23 4.60 -18.29
C GLU A 156 -8.81 4.13 -18.61
N ASP A 157 -7.87 5.06 -18.84
CA ASP A 157 -6.47 4.73 -19.14
C ASP A 157 -5.77 4.06 -17.95
N LEU A 158 -6.31 4.26 -16.73
CA LEU A 158 -5.78 3.64 -15.52
C LEU A 158 -5.96 2.12 -15.52
N ILE A 159 -6.93 1.58 -16.25
CA ILE A 159 -7.16 0.14 -16.39
C ILE A 159 -5.91 -0.50 -17.01
N HIS A 160 -5.48 0.03 -18.14
CA HIS A 160 -4.25 -0.43 -18.80
C HIS A 160 -3.01 -0.11 -17.95
N HIS A 161 -2.89 1.12 -17.46
CA HIS A 161 -1.72 1.57 -16.71
C HIS A 161 -1.44 0.72 -15.46
N ILE A 162 -2.46 0.39 -14.68
CA ILE A 162 -2.28 -0.43 -13.47
C ILE A 162 -2.29 -1.92 -13.80
N GLY A 163 -3.14 -2.36 -14.73
CA GLY A 163 -3.36 -3.78 -15.02
C GLY A 163 -2.36 -4.41 -15.99
N GLU A 164 -1.72 -3.63 -16.85
CA GLU A 164 -0.95 -4.16 -17.99
C GLU A 164 0.41 -3.49 -18.23
N ASP A 165 0.62 -2.25 -17.78
CA ASP A 165 1.89 -1.54 -17.94
C ASP A 165 3.03 -2.33 -17.30
N THR A 166 4.10 -2.58 -18.06
CA THR A 166 5.19 -3.44 -17.62
C THR A 166 6.08 -2.83 -16.55
N LEU A 167 6.24 -1.50 -16.52
CA LEU A 167 6.95 -0.82 -15.43
C LEU A 167 6.15 -0.90 -14.13
N VAL A 168 4.83 -0.70 -14.19
CA VAL A 168 3.94 -0.89 -13.04
C VAL A 168 3.93 -2.36 -12.60
N GLY A 169 3.96 -3.29 -13.56
CA GLY A 169 4.04 -4.74 -13.33
C GLY A 169 5.29 -5.17 -12.56
N TRP A 170 6.37 -4.39 -12.64
CA TRP A 170 7.55 -4.62 -11.81
C TRP A 170 7.21 -4.65 -10.31
N ALA A 171 6.17 -3.95 -9.87
CA ALA A 171 5.77 -3.95 -8.46
C ALA A 171 5.43 -5.34 -7.91
N TRP A 172 5.00 -6.27 -8.77
CA TRP A 172 4.72 -7.67 -8.41
C TRP A 172 5.88 -8.63 -8.71
N HIS A 173 6.92 -8.14 -9.41
CA HIS A 173 8.15 -8.89 -9.75
C HIS A 173 9.42 -8.11 -9.38
N PRO A 174 9.53 -7.63 -8.12
CA PRO A 174 10.56 -6.64 -7.74
C PRO A 174 11.99 -7.22 -7.62
N GLY A 175 12.16 -8.52 -7.85
CA GLY A 175 13.44 -9.20 -7.72
C GLY A 175 13.85 -9.51 -6.28
N TYR A 176 15.03 -10.06 -6.15
CA TYR A 176 15.54 -10.60 -4.89
C TYR A 176 15.57 -9.57 -3.74
N GLY A 177 15.09 -10.00 -2.58
CA GLY A 177 15.15 -9.21 -1.34
C GLY A 177 14.12 -8.09 -1.23
N ARG A 178 13.08 -8.10 -2.08
CA ARG A 178 11.96 -7.15 -2.03
C ARG A 178 10.64 -7.90 -2.00
N SER A 179 9.76 -7.49 -1.10
CA SER A 179 8.40 -8.01 -1.07
C SER A 179 7.59 -7.48 -2.26
N PRO A 180 6.84 -8.31 -2.97
CA PRO A 180 5.94 -7.83 -4.03
C PRO A 180 4.80 -6.99 -3.44
N ALA A 181 4.13 -6.21 -4.28
CA ALA A 181 2.86 -5.59 -3.95
C ALA A 181 1.78 -6.65 -3.65
N PRO A 182 0.73 -6.33 -2.89
CA PRO A 182 -0.37 -7.26 -2.59
C PRO A 182 -1.08 -7.78 -3.84
N GLY A 183 -1.46 -9.04 -3.82
CA GLY A 183 -2.14 -9.72 -4.93
C GLY A 183 -1.27 -9.87 -6.17
N THR A 184 -1.89 -9.71 -7.33
CA THR A 184 -1.25 -9.72 -8.64
C THR A 184 -1.62 -8.47 -9.42
N GLN A 185 -0.83 -8.11 -10.44
CA GLN A 185 -1.15 -7.00 -11.35
C GLN A 185 -2.53 -7.18 -11.99
N LYS A 186 -2.87 -8.40 -12.39
CA LYS A 186 -4.16 -8.73 -12.99
C LYS A 186 -5.33 -8.48 -12.02
N GLU A 187 -5.18 -8.85 -10.75
CA GLU A 187 -6.21 -8.59 -9.72
C GLU A 187 -6.36 -7.10 -9.45
N ALA A 188 -5.25 -6.35 -9.38
CA ALA A 188 -5.28 -4.90 -9.25
C ALA A 188 -5.96 -4.25 -10.47
N GLY A 189 -5.64 -4.68 -11.69
CA GLY A 189 -6.29 -4.23 -12.91
C GLY A 189 -7.80 -4.51 -12.92
N ALA A 190 -8.22 -5.70 -12.47
CA ALA A 190 -9.65 -6.04 -12.36
C ALA A 190 -10.40 -5.15 -11.36
N LEU A 191 -9.77 -4.80 -10.23
CA LEU A 191 -10.33 -3.84 -9.27
C LEU A 191 -10.47 -2.45 -9.89
N VAL A 192 -9.45 -1.97 -10.62
CA VAL A 192 -9.50 -0.67 -11.31
C VAL A 192 -10.62 -0.67 -12.35
N GLU A 193 -10.72 -1.72 -13.16
CA GLU A 193 -11.77 -1.84 -14.18
C GLU A 193 -13.17 -1.79 -13.55
N ALA A 194 -13.40 -2.55 -12.48
CA ALA A 194 -14.68 -2.56 -11.78
C ALA A 194 -14.99 -1.21 -11.11
N TRP A 195 -13.98 -0.56 -10.52
CA TRP A 195 -14.09 0.78 -9.96
C TRP A 195 -14.47 1.81 -11.02
N VAL A 196 -13.80 1.80 -12.18
CA VAL A 196 -14.13 2.70 -13.32
C VAL A 196 -15.54 2.44 -13.80
N LYS A 197 -15.94 1.18 -14.04
CA LYS A 197 -17.30 0.80 -14.49
C LYS A 197 -18.39 1.22 -13.51
N THR A 198 -18.08 1.40 -12.23
CA THR A 198 -19.04 1.83 -11.20
C THR A 198 -18.98 3.32 -10.91
N GLY A 199 -18.34 4.12 -11.79
CA GLY A 199 -18.33 5.56 -11.74
C GLY A 199 -17.13 6.19 -11.05
N ALA A 200 -16.07 5.42 -10.78
CA ALA A 200 -14.79 5.89 -10.24
C ALA A 200 -14.92 6.75 -8.97
N ALA A 201 -15.86 6.41 -8.07
CA ALA A 201 -16.09 7.15 -6.85
C ALA A 201 -14.93 7.00 -5.87
N CYS A 202 -14.52 8.11 -5.24
CA CYS A 202 -13.47 8.13 -4.24
C CYS A 202 -14.02 7.88 -2.83
N PRO A 203 -13.22 7.23 -1.94
CA PRO A 203 -13.55 7.17 -0.51
C PRO A 203 -13.68 8.57 0.10
N ALA A 204 -14.50 8.69 1.14
CA ALA A 204 -14.54 9.91 1.94
C ALA A 204 -13.19 10.17 2.62
N LYS A 205 -12.89 11.46 2.86
CA LYS A 205 -11.68 11.89 3.59
C LYS A 205 -11.77 11.51 5.07
#